data_abc66e86463b039c2476d088905b642d
#
_entry.id   abc66e86463b039c2476d088905b642d
#
_cell.length_a   1.000
_cell.length_b   1.000
_cell.length_c   1.000
_cell.angle_alpha   90.00
_cell.angle_beta   90.00
_cell.angle_gamma   90.00
#
_symmetry.space_group_name_H-M   'P 1'
#
loop_
_entity.id
_entity.type
_entity.pdbx_description
1 polymer ?
#
loop_
_entity_poly.entity_id
_entity_poly.type
_entity_poly.pdbx_seq_one_letter_code
_entity_poly.pdbx_strand_id
1 'polypeptide(L)'
;EIGVRLVGSEMCIRDSKKAANDAAKGKIFTRLGKEIMVAVKEGGPDVNNNSKLRQVVAKAKASNMPNDTIDRAIKKAASSDMTDYESVTYEGYGPNGTAIIVEALTDNRNRAASNIRNAFTKGGGNVGTPGCVSFMFDKKGQMIVAKEECDKDADELMMMALDAGAEDFNEEDDCYEITTAPDDFDAVNEALTNDGITFASAEVTMIPQTYVELTSEDDLKKMRRILALLDEEDDVQNVCLLYTSPSPRDGLLSR
;
A
#
# COMPACT_ATOMS: atom_id res chain seq x y z
N GLU A 1 16.36 -22.74 41.25
CA GLU A 1 16.08 -21.26 41.15
C GLU A 1 16.49 -20.61 39.79
N ILE A 2 17.07 -21.36 38.85
CA ILE A 2 17.50 -20.82 37.53
C ILE A 2 16.41 -20.95 36.44
N GLY A 3 15.41 -21.80 36.64
CA GLY A 3 14.35 -22.07 35.64
C GLY A 3 13.26 -21.01 35.52
N VAL A 4 13.02 -20.21 36.56
CA VAL A 4 11.88 -19.27 36.60
C VAL A 4 12.21 -17.94 35.90
N ARG A 5 13.50 -17.61 35.75
CA ARG A 5 13.93 -16.33 35.13
C ARG A 5 13.95 -16.35 33.59
N LEU A 6 14.08 -17.53 32.97
CA LEU A 6 14.04 -17.71 31.51
C LEU A 6 12.63 -17.65 30.94
N VAL A 7 11.65 -18.20 31.68
CA VAL A 7 10.24 -18.21 31.26
C VAL A 7 9.67 -16.78 31.21
N GLY A 8 10.07 -15.89 32.13
CA GLY A 8 9.64 -14.49 32.14
C GLY A 8 10.19 -13.65 30.95
N SER A 9 11.41 -13.94 30.48
CA SER A 9 12.02 -13.21 29.36
C SER A 9 11.43 -13.62 28.01
N GLU A 10 11.16 -14.91 27.79
CA GLU A 10 10.52 -15.39 26.56
C GLU A 10 9.06 -14.92 26.46
N MET A 11 8.34 -14.91 27.57
CA MET A 11 6.97 -14.40 27.61
C MET A 11 6.92 -12.89 27.33
N CYS A 12 7.87 -12.11 27.86
CA CYS A 12 8.00 -10.68 27.60
C CYS A 12 8.35 -10.38 26.13
N ILE A 13 9.22 -11.20 25.51
CA ILE A 13 9.56 -11.08 24.08
C ILE A 13 8.38 -11.45 23.18
N ARG A 14 7.61 -12.48 23.53
CA ARG A 14 6.38 -12.86 22.80
C ARG A 14 5.31 -11.78 22.92
N ASP A 15 5.11 -11.22 24.10
CA ASP A 15 4.12 -10.17 24.33
C ASP A 15 4.51 -8.87 23.64
N SER A 16 5.78 -8.51 23.58
CA SER A 16 6.24 -7.33 22.84
C SER A 16 6.12 -7.51 21.32
N LYS A 17 6.44 -8.69 20.77
CA LYS A 17 6.22 -9.01 19.34
C LYS A 17 4.75 -9.02 18.98
N LYS A 18 3.90 -9.58 19.86
CA LYS A 18 2.44 -9.58 19.66
C LYS A 18 1.90 -8.17 19.68
N ALA A 19 2.30 -7.33 20.64
CA ALA A 19 1.87 -5.94 20.72
C ALA A 19 2.30 -5.13 19.50
N ALA A 20 3.52 -5.35 18.96
CA ALA A 20 3.99 -4.70 17.74
C ALA A 20 3.17 -5.14 16.51
N ASN A 21 2.87 -6.43 16.37
CA ASN A 21 2.02 -6.93 15.30
C ASN A 21 0.58 -6.43 15.40
N ASP A 22 0.02 -6.35 16.61
CA ASP A 22 -1.33 -5.85 16.83
C ASP A 22 -1.41 -4.34 16.55
N ALA A 23 -0.37 -3.57 16.88
CA ALA A 23 -0.27 -2.15 16.54
C ALA A 23 -0.17 -1.92 15.01
N ALA A 24 0.64 -2.72 14.31
CA ALA A 24 0.75 -2.66 12.86
C ALA A 24 -0.60 -2.97 12.17
N LYS A 25 -1.29 -4.03 12.62
CA LYS A 25 -2.64 -4.34 12.13
C LYS A 25 -3.65 -3.24 12.42
N GLY A 26 -3.55 -2.60 13.60
CA GLY A 26 -4.40 -1.47 13.98
C GLY A 26 -4.26 -0.29 13.01
N LYS A 27 -3.05 0.05 12.59
CA LYS A 27 -2.79 1.10 11.57
C LYS A 27 -3.41 0.75 10.23
N ILE A 28 -3.19 -0.48 9.73
CA ILE A 28 -3.77 -0.96 8.47
C ILE A 28 -5.30 -0.86 8.52
N PHE A 29 -5.92 -1.29 9.61
CA PHE A 29 -7.38 -1.22 9.76
C PHE A 29 -7.90 0.21 9.84
N THR A 30 -7.13 1.14 10.42
CA THR A 30 -7.48 2.56 10.44
C THR A 30 -7.45 3.17 9.03
N ARG A 31 -6.41 2.87 8.26
CA ARG A 31 -6.28 3.30 6.85
C ARG A 31 -7.42 2.76 6.00
N LEU A 32 -7.64 1.45 6.01
CA LEU A 32 -8.73 0.80 5.28
C LEU A 32 -10.11 1.31 5.71
N GLY A 33 -10.29 1.61 7.00
CA GLY A 33 -11.53 2.21 7.50
C GLY A 33 -11.80 3.59 6.90
N LYS A 34 -10.78 4.42 6.69
CA LYS A 34 -10.90 5.71 6.00
C LYS A 34 -11.23 5.52 4.51
N GLU A 35 -10.56 4.58 3.83
CA GLU A 35 -10.84 4.26 2.43
C GLU A 35 -12.30 3.79 2.24
N ILE A 36 -12.80 2.92 3.13
CA ILE A 36 -14.20 2.48 3.13
C ILE A 36 -15.14 3.69 3.26
N MET A 37 -14.85 4.62 4.19
CA MET A 37 -15.69 5.80 4.40
C MET A 37 -15.77 6.66 3.15
N VAL A 38 -14.65 6.89 2.46
CA VAL A 38 -14.63 7.66 1.22
C VAL A 38 -15.34 6.93 0.08
N ALA A 39 -15.11 5.63 -0.08
CA ALA A 39 -15.77 4.83 -1.10
C ALA A 39 -17.29 4.81 -0.93
N VAL A 40 -17.79 4.71 0.31
CA VAL A 40 -19.24 4.78 0.62
C VAL A 40 -19.80 6.16 0.30
N LYS A 41 -19.07 7.24 0.61
CA LYS A 41 -19.50 8.60 0.32
C LYS A 41 -19.65 8.88 -1.18
N GLU A 42 -18.74 8.36 -1.98
CA GLU A 42 -18.72 8.55 -3.44
C GLU A 42 -19.77 7.71 -4.17
N GLY A 43 -19.93 6.45 -3.80
CA GLY A 43 -20.75 5.48 -4.56
C GLY A 43 -21.86 4.81 -3.76
N GLY A 44 -22.08 5.19 -2.48
CA GLY A 44 -23.09 4.59 -1.60
C GLY A 44 -22.60 3.32 -0.89
N PRO A 45 -23.41 2.83 0.09
CA PRO A 45 -23.03 1.74 1.00
C PRO A 45 -23.20 0.32 0.40
N ASP A 46 -23.73 0.20 -0.81
CA ASP A 46 -23.99 -1.10 -1.43
C ASP A 46 -22.74 -1.59 -2.17
N VAL A 47 -22.11 -2.63 -1.66
CA VAL A 47 -20.90 -3.26 -2.23
C VAL A 47 -21.14 -3.78 -3.66
N ASN A 48 -22.37 -4.18 -4.00
CA ASN A 48 -22.66 -4.71 -5.34
C ASN A 48 -22.73 -3.59 -6.40
N ASN A 49 -23.17 -2.41 -6.02
CA ASN A 49 -23.35 -1.27 -6.91
C ASN A 49 -22.17 -0.28 -6.89
N ASN A 50 -21.23 -0.46 -5.95
CA ASN A 50 -20.07 0.42 -5.76
C ASN A 50 -18.77 -0.37 -5.98
N SER A 51 -18.18 -0.27 -7.19
CA SER A 51 -16.96 -0.99 -7.55
C SER A 51 -15.78 -0.60 -6.64
N LYS A 52 -15.64 0.70 -6.32
CA LYS A 52 -14.59 1.19 -5.42
C LYS A 52 -14.72 0.59 -4.01
N LEU A 53 -15.93 0.54 -3.48
CA LEU A 53 -16.18 -0.08 -2.17
C LEU A 53 -15.88 -1.58 -2.21
N ARG A 54 -16.20 -2.27 -3.30
CA ARG A 54 -15.91 -3.70 -3.49
C ARG A 54 -14.40 -3.96 -3.43
N GLN A 55 -13.60 -3.17 -4.14
CA GLN A 55 -12.13 -3.27 -4.11
C GLN A 55 -11.57 -3.06 -2.70
N VAL A 56 -12.00 -1.99 -2.02
CA VAL A 56 -11.54 -1.70 -0.65
C VAL A 56 -11.96 -2.80 0.34
N VAL A 57 -13.17 -3.36 0.20
CA VAL A 57 -13.62 -4.49 1.02
C VAL A 57 -12.81 -5.76 0.73
N ALA A 58 -12.45 -6.02 -0.53
CA ALA A 58 -11.57 -7.14 -0.89
C ALA A 58 -10.17 -6.95 -0.26
N LYS A 59 -9.58 -5.77 -0.37
CA LYS A 59 -8.29 -5.40 0.27
C LYS A 59 -8.36 -5.54 1.80
N ALA A 60 -9.47 -5.14 2.42
CA ALA A 60 -9.69 -5.29 3.86
C ALA A 60 -9.75 -6.76 4.29
N LYS A 61 -10.42 -7.61 3.53
CA LYS A 61 -10.48 -9.06 3.77
C LYS A 61 -9.11 -9.73 3.59
N ALA A 62 -8.36 -9.37 2.56
CA ALA A 62 -6.99 -9.84 2.33
C ALA A 62 -6.06 -9.45 3.50
N SER A 63 -6.27 -8.27 4.11
CA SER A 63 -5.57 -7.83 5.30
C SER A 63 -6.09 -8.46 6.61
N ASN A 64 -6.95 -9.47 6.53
CA ASN A 64 -7.59 -10.15 7.68
C ASN A 64 -8.39 -9.21 8.60
N MET A 65 -9.03 -8.19 8.04
CA MET A 65 -9.94 -7.32 8.78
C MET A 65 -11.24 -8.07 9.08
N PRO A 66 -11.73 -8.11 10.34
CA PRO A 66 -12.97 -8.80 10.67
C PRO A 66 -14.18 -8.21 9.93
N ASN A 67 -15.07 -9.07 9.43
CA ASN A 67 -16.28 -8.63 8.72
C ASN A 67 -17.14 -7.66 9.54
N ASP A 68 -17.29 -7.88 10.84
CA ASP A 68 -18.00 -6.97 11.75
C ASP A 68 -17.39 -5.56 11.77
N THR A 69 -16.09 -5.45 11.57
CA THR A 69 -15.40 -4.14 11.54
C THR A 69 -15.62 -3.44 10.20
N ILE A 70 -15.62 -4.20 9.11
CA ILE A 70 -15.98 -3.72 7.77
C ILE A 70 -17.42 -3.21 7.76
N ASP A 71 -18.37 -4.01 8.25
CA ASP A 71 -19.79 -3.64 8.30
C ASP A 71 -20.05 -2.41 9.17
N ARG A 72 -19.33 -2.29 10.30
CA ARG A 72 -19.39 -1.11 11.17
C ARG A 72 -18.84 0.13 10.46
N ALA A 73 -17.75 0.00 9.70
CA ALA A 73 -17.19 1.10 8.93
C ALA A 73 -18.18 1.57 7.84
N ILE A 74 -18.79 0.64 7.10
CA ILE A 74 -19.80 0.96 6.07
C ILE A 74 -21.02 1.63 6.70
N LYS A 75 -21.57 1.10 7.80
CA LYS A 75 -22.70 1.67 8.51
C LYS A 75 -22.40 3.07 9.06
N LYS A 76 -21.22 3.26 9.63
CA LYS A 76 -20.75 4.57 10.11
C LYS A 76 -20.65 5.57 8.97
N ALA A 77 -20.12 5.12 7.82
CA ALA A 77 -19.99 5.92 6.62
C ALA A 77 -21.35 6.32 6.01
N ALA A 78 -22.38 5.50 6.15
CA ALA A 78 -23.74 5.80 5.69
C ALA A 78 -24.53 6.75 6.62
N SER A 79 -24.04 7.03 7.84
CA SER A 79 -24.70 7.94 8.79
C SER A 79 -24.34 9.39 8.50
N SER A 80 -25.27 10.32 8.81
CA SER A 80 -25.14 11.76 8.48
C SER A 80 -24.04 12.52 9.24
N ASP A 81 -23.34 11.87 10.16
CA ASP A 81 -22.38 12.52 11.08
C ASP A 81 -20.94 12.19 10.68
N MET A 82 -20.61 12.37 9.40
CA MET A 82 -19.33 11.98 8.83
C MET A 82 -18.28 13.07 8.89
N THR A 83 -17.06 12.67 9.28
CA THR A 83 -15.84 13.44 9.05
C THR A 83 -15.56 13.46 7.53
N ASP A 84 -15.45 14.64 6.96
CA ASP A 84 -15.06 14.80 5.56
C ASP A 84 -13.57 14.51 5.39
N TYR A 85 -13.26 13.38 4.76
CA TYR A 85 -11.90 13.07 4.34
C TYR A 85 -11.66 13.56 2.92
N GLU A 86 -10.54 14.22 2.73
CA GLU A 86 -10.03 14.63 1.42
C GLU A 86 -8.82 13.80 1.04
N SER A 87 -8.77 13.34 -0.22
CA SER A 87 -7.56 12.74 -0.79
C SER A 87 -6.62 13.85 -1.24
N VAL A 88 -5.38 13.81 -0.75
CA VAL A 88 -4.34 14.80 -1.07
C VAL A 88 -3.07 14.08 -1.42
N THR A 89 -2.48 14.42 -2.57
CA THR A 89 -1.18 13.90 -2.99
C THR A 89 -0.09 14.92 -2.67
N TYR A 90 0.96 14.46 -2.00
CA TYR A 90 2.17 15.23 -1.74
C TYR A 90 3.30 14.65 -2.53
N GLU A 91 4.08 15.53 -3.15
CA GLU A 91 5.20 15.18 -3.99
C GLU A 91 6.49 15.76 -3.43
N GLY A 92 7.58 15.06 -3.58
CA GLY A 92 8.85 15.55 -3.08
C GLY A 92 10.04 14.71 -3.49
N TYR A 93 11.19 15.17 -3.04
CA TYR A 93 12.46 14.50 -3.27
C TYR A 93 13.07 14.04 -1.95
N GLY A 94 13.48 12.78 -1.92
CA GLY A 94 14.27 12.19 -0.84
C GLY A 94 15.78 12.35 -1.06
N PRO A 95 16.59 11.59 -0.31
CA PRO A 95 18.04 11.54 -0.50
C PRO A 95 18.41 11.20 -1.94
N ASN A 96 19.52 11.78 -2.41
CA ASN A 96 20.03 11.60 -3.77
C ASN A 96 19.03 11.93 -4.90
N GLY A 97 18.04 12.82 -4.61
CA GLY A 97 17.06 13.22 -5.61
C GLY A 97 16.00 12.16 -5.93
N THR A 98 15.84 11.15 -5.09
CA THR A 98 14.82 10.12 -5.26
C THR A 98 13.42 10.73 -5.21
N ALA A 99 12.61 10.51 -6.23
CA ALA A 99 11.23 10.99 -6.27
C ALA A 99 10.35 10.17 -5.31
N ILE A 100 9.49 10.86 -4.58
CA ILE A 100 8.56 10.28 -3.61
C ILE A 100 7.18 10.91 -3.83
N ILE A 101 6.17 10.07 -4.02
CA ILE A 101 4.76 10.45 -3.99
C ILE A 101 4.14 9.88 -2.73
N VAL A 102 3.42 10.72 -1.98
CA VAL A 102 2.68 10.33 -0.77
C VAL A 102 1.21 10.63 -0.99
N GLU A 103 0.40 9.60 -1.01
CA GLU A 103 -1.05 9.71 -1.05
C GLU A 103 -1.59 9.71 0.39
N ALA A 104 -2.31 10.76 0.75
CA ALA A 104 -2.86 10.94 2.08
C ALA A 104 -4.38 11.13 2.02
N LEU A 105 -5.07 10.57 3.00
CA LEU A 105 -6.49 10.72 3.21
C LEU A 105 -6.71 11.37 4.58
N THR A 106 -7.04 12.64 4.59
CA THR A 106 -7.04 13.46 5.80
C THR A 106 -8.32 14.29 5.96
N ASP A 107 -8.73 14.50 7.19
CA ASP A 107 -9.74 15.46 7.59
C ASP A 107 -9.15 16.88 7.79
N ASN A 108 -7.81 16.99 7.81
CA ASN A 108 -7.11 18.26 8.03
C ASN A 108 -5.84 18.35 7.20
N ARG A 109 -5.94 19.02 6.03
CA ARG A 109 -4.83 19.21 5.08
C ARG A 109 -3.59 19.88 5.70
N ASN A 110 -3.79 20.82 6.63
CA ASN A 110 -2.68 21.55 7.24
C ASN A 110 -1.89 20.64 8.19
N ARG A 111 -2.58 19.80 8.96
CA ARG A 111 -1.95 18.81 9.83
C ARG A 111 -1.15 17.81 9.01
N ALA A 112 -1.78 17.19 8.02
CA ALA A 112 -1.12 16.22 7.14
C ALA A 112 0.09 16.83 6.42
N ALA A 113 -0.05 18.03 5.83
CA ALA A 113 1.05 18.73 5.18
C ALA A 113 2.24 19.01 6.13
N SER A 114 1.96 19.40 7.37
CA SER A 114 2.98 19.66 8.37
C SER A 114 3.74 18.38 8.76
N ASN A 115 3.03 17.29 8.99
CA ASN A 115 3.59 16.01 9.39
C ASN A 115 4.43 15.39 8.26
N ILE A 116 3.90 15.38 7.03
CA ILE A 116 4.62 14.88 5.86
C ILE A 116 5.87 15.71 5.59
N ARG A 117 5.79 17.05 5.63
CA ARG A 117 6.97 17.93 5.49
C ARG A 117 8.03 17.66 6.55
N ASN A 118 7.61 17.44 7.80
CA ASN A 118 8.51 17.09 8.91
C ASN A 118 9.19 15.73 8.68
N ALA A 119 8.48 14.72 8.16
CA ALA A 119 9.03 13.41 7.81
C ALA A 119 10.13 13.54 6.73
N PHE A 120 9.84 14.26 5.63
CA PHE A 120 10.85 14.54 4.59
C PHE A 120 12.07 15.26 5.14
N THR A 121 11.88 16.36 5.88
CA THR A 121 12.98 17.17 6.44
C THR A 121 13.87 16.35 7.36
N LYS A 122 13.30 15.53 8.24
CA LYS A 122 14.06 14.66 9.17
C LYS A 122 14.88 13.58 8.47
N GLY A 123 14.48 13.16 7.28
CA GLY A 123 15.22 12.22 6.45
C GLY A 123 16.11 12.90 5.40
N GLY A 124 16.25 14.23 5.44
CA GLY A 124 17.11 14.96 4.50
C GLY A 124 16.51 15.18 3.11
N GLY A 125 15.19 14.98 2.99
CA GLY A 125 14.41 15.27 1.79
C GLY A 125 13.66 16.61 1.88
N ASN A 126 12.89 16.91 0.84
CA ASN A 126 12.07 18.11 0.75
C ASN A 126 10.77 17.84 0.00
N VAL A 127 9.66 18.37 0.51
CA VAL A 127 8.37 18.38 -0.21
C VAL A 127 8.40 19.48 -1.26
N GLY A 128 8.10 19.13 -2.50
CA GLY A 128 8.03 20.03 -3.63
C GLY A 128 6.64 20.60 -3.87
N THR A 129 6.47 21.20 -5.04
CA THR A 129 5.17 21.64 -5.54
C THR A 129 4.44 20.48 -6.23
N PRO A 130 3.09 20.46 -6.21
CA PRO A 130 2.34 19.48 -6.98
C PRO A 130 2.78 19.42 -8.45
N GLY A 131 2.98 18.23 -8.99
CA GLY A 131 3.48 18.01 -10.34
C GLY A 131 5.01 17.96 -10.47
N CYS A 132 5.77 18.08 -9.38
CA CYS A 132 7.24 18.10 -9.46
C CYS A 132 7.86 16.73 -9.73
N VAL A 133 7.20 15.63 -9.36
CA VAL A 133 7.68 14.26 -9.59
C VAL A 133 6.64 13.34 -10.24
N SER A 134 5.37 13.73 -10.32
CA SER A 134 4.30 12.88 -10.87
C SER A 134 4.53 12.44 -12.30
N PHE A 135 5.26 13.23 -13.11
CA PHE A 135 5.62 12.89 -14.50
C PHE A 135 6.60 11.69 -14.61
N MET A 136 7.21 11.27 -13.50
CA MET A 136 8.11 10.11 -13.42
C MET A 136 7.36 8.82 -13.10
N PHE A 137 6.06 8.90 -12.85
CA PHE A 137 5.22 7.78 -12.47
C PHE A 137 4.03 7.67 -13.42
N ASP A 138 3.65 6.44 -13.73
CA ASP A 138 2.43 6.13 -14.46
C ASP A 138 1.41 5.52 -13.51
N LYS A 139 0.16 5.98 -13.60
CA LYS A 139 -0.93 5.35 -12.86
C LYS A 139 -1.35 4.10 -13.59
N LYS A 140 -1.15 2.92 -12.98
CA LYS A 140 -1.47 1.62 -13.56
C LYS A 140 -2.09 0.70 -12.53
N GLY A 141 -2.83 -0.30 -13.00
CA GLY A 141 -3.20 -1.44 -12.18
C GLY A 141 -2.01 -2.37 -12.04
N GLN A 142 -1.67 -2.75 -10.81
CA GLN A 142 -0.61 -3.69 -10.49
C GLN A 142 -1.20 -4.88 -9.74
N MET A 143 -0.90 -6.07 -10.19
CA MET A 143 -1.28 -7.32 -9.54
C MET A 143 -0.04 -8.15 -9.31
N ILE A 144 0.16 -8.62 -8.10
CA ILE A 144 1.31 -9.43 -7.72
C ILE A 144 0.82 -10.81 -7.33
N VAL A 145 1.39 -11.82 -7.97
CA VAL A 145 1.11 -13.24 -7.71
C VAL A 145 2.36 -13.86 -7.13
N ALA A 146 2.29 -14.39 -5.91
CA ALA A 146 3.42 -15.09 -5.30
C ALA A 146 3.64 -16.44 -6.03
N LYS A 147 4.88 -16.73 -6.43
CA LYS A 147 5.21 -17.99 -7.12
C LYS A 147 4.91 -19.22 -6.28
N GLU A 148 5.06 -19.12 -4.96
CA GLU A 148 4.77 -20.21 -4.02
C GLU A 148 3.27 -20.57 -3.93
N GLU A 149 2.39 -19.62 -4.27
CA GLU A 149 0.92 -19.79 -4.21
C GLU A 149 0.29 -19.97 -5.60
N CYS A 150 1.11 -19.98 -6.67
CA CYS A 150 0.66 -20.10 -8.04
C CYS A 150 0.92 -21.51 -8.58
N ASP A 151 -0.14 -22.22 -8.95
CA ASP A 151 -0.05 -23.55 -9.58
C ASP A 151 0.29 -23.49 -11.09
N LYS A 152 0.34 -22.27 -11.67
CA LYS A 152 0.60 -22.02 -13.08
C LYS A 152 2.06 -21.68 -13.31
N ASP A 153 2.60 -22.09 -14.46
CA ASP A 153 3.91 -21.63 -14.88
C ASP A 153 3.86 -20.18 -15.45
N ALA A 154 5.03 -19.58 -15.63
CA ALA A 154 5.13 -18.21 -16.09
C ALA A 154 4.48 -17.98 -17.47
N ASP A 155 4.69 -18.91 -18.40
CA ASP A 155 4.17 -18.79 -19.78
C ASP A 155 2.65 -18.91 -19.79
N GLU A 156 2.08 -19.84 -19.01
CA GLU A 156 0.63 -20.03 -18.89
C GLU A 156 -0.03 -18.79 -18.26
N LEU A 157 0.53 -18.29 -17.15
CA LEU A 157 0.00 -17.12 -16.47
C LEU A 157 0.11 -15.85 -17.33
N MET A 158 1.23 -15.69 -18.05
CA MET A 158 1.41 -14.58 -18.98
C MET A 158 0.36 -14.59 -20.10
N MET A 159 0.11 -15.75 -20.71
CA MET A 159 -0.93 -15.88 -21.75
C MET A 159 -2.32 -15.53 -21.20
N MET A 160 -2.67 -16.03 -20.01
CA MET A 160 -3.93 -15.73 -19.35
C MET A 160 -4.08 -14.25 -19.05
N ALA A 161 -3.02 -13.61 -18.54
CA ALA A 161 -3.02 -12.19 -18.22
C ALA A 161 -3.19 -11.30 -19.46
N LEU A 162 -2.47 -11.60 -20.55
CA LEU A 162 -2.56 -10.86 -21.81
C LEU A 162 -3.93 -11.06 -22.49
N ASP A 163 -4.47 -12.28 -22.46
CA ASP A 163 -5.81 -12.57 -22.99
C ASP A 163 -6.91 -11.84 -22.18
N ALA A 164 -6.70 -11.66 -20.88
CA ALA A 164 -7.60 -10.90 -20.02
C ALA A 164 -7.50 -9.37 -20.23
N GLY A 165 -6.44 -8.86 -20.90
CA GLY A 165 -6.25 -7.46 -21.21
C GLY A 165 -5.13 -6.77 -20.40
N ALA A 166 -4.18 -7.53 -19.83
CA ALA A 166 -3.00 -6.96 -19.22
C ALA A 166 -2.11 -6.27 -20.27
N GLU A 167 -1.46 -5.17 -19.87
CA GLU A 167 -0.52 -4.45 -20.74
C GLU A 167 0.88 -5.05 -20.70
N ASP A 168 1.30 -5.54 -19.53
CA ASP A 168 2.63 -6.09 -19.34
C ASP A 168 2.65 -7.19 -18.28
N PHE A 169 3.64 -8.06 -18.39
CA PHE A 169 3.88 -9.18 -17.47
C PHE A 169 5.37 -9.31 -17.21
N ASN A 170 5.77 -9.21 -15.95
CA ASN A 170 7.14 -9.35 -15.52
C ASN A 170 7.29 -10.54 -14.57
N GLU A 171 8.34 -11.33 -14.78
CA GLU A 171 8.74 -12.39 -13.88
C GLU A 171 9.89 -11.90 -12.99
N GLU A 172 9.62 -11.81 -11.68
CA GLU A 172 10.60 -11.51 -10.65
C GLU A 172 11.05 -12.80 -9.95
N ASP A 173 12.04 -12.71 -9.06
CA ASP A 173 12.59 -13.89 -8.38
C ASP A 173 11.51 -14.68 -7.60
N ASP A 174 10.68 -14.00 -6.82
CA ASP A 174 9.71 -14.60 -5.90
C ASP A 174 8.23 -14.42 -6.34
N CYS A 175 7.97 -13.60 -7.36
CA CYS A 175 6.60 -13.28 -7.78
C CYS A 175 6.49 -13.02 -9.28
N TYR A 176 5.25 -12.99 -9.76
CA TYR A 176 4.87 -12.47 -11.05
C TYR A 176 4.18 -11.12 -10.86
N GLU A 177 4.56 -10.13 -11.65
CA GLU A 177 3.94 -8.83 -11.69
C GLU A 177 3.16 -8.67 -12.99
N ILE A 178 1.87 -8.35 -12.86
CA ILE A 178 0.96 -8.10 -13.98
C ILE A 178 0.54 -6.64 -13.93
N THR A 179 0.72 -5.93 -15.04
CA THR A 179 0.37 -4.51 -15.16
C THR A 179 -0.78 -4.32 -16.13
N THR A 180 -1.70 -3.42 -15.81
CA THR A 180 -2.87 -3.10 -16.63
C THR A 180 -3.06 -1.58 -16.74
N ALA A 181 -3.84 -1.14 -17.72
CA ALA A 181 -4.41 0.20 -17.64
C ALA A 181 -5.33 0.31 -16.41
N PRO A 182 -5.44 1.50 -15.78
CA PRO A 182 -6.28 1.69 -14.60
C PRO A 182 -7.75 1.33 -14.83
N ASP A 183 -8.26 1.55 -16.04
CA ASP A 183 -9.66 1.32 -16.42
C ASP A 183 -9.95 -0.18 -16.66
N ASP A 184 -8.94 -0.95 -17.06
CA ASP A 184 -9.06 -2.39 -17.35
C ASP A 184 -8.74 -3.26 -16.12
N PHE A 185 -8.23 -2.66 -15.05
CA PHE A 185 -7.81 -3.36 -13.84
C PHE A 185 -8.90 -4.29 -13.26
N ASP A 186 -10.14 -3.80 -13.15
CA ASP A 186 -11.23 -4.59 -12.58
C ASP A 186 -11.58 -5.81 -13.44
N ALA A 187 -11.58 -5.64 -14.76
CA ALA A 187 -11.91 -6.71 -15.70
C ALA A 187 -10.84 -7.81 -15.67
N VAL A 188 -9.55 -7.41 -15.67
CA VAL A 188 -8.42 -8.36 -15.61
C VAL A 188 -8.37 -9.08 -14.26
N ASN A 189 -8.56 -8.34 -13.16
CA ASN A 189 -8.60 -8.91 -11.81
C ASN A 189 -9.73 -9.94 -11.66
N GLU A 190 -10.93 -9.63 -12.16
CA GLU A 190 -12.08 -10.56 -12.11
C GLU A 190 -11.83 -11.80 -12.99
N ALA A 191 -11.29 -11.64 -14.19
CA ALA A 191 -10.98 -12.75 -15.09
C ALA A 191 -9.96 -13.71 -14.46
N LEU A 192 -8.82 -13.21 -14.00
CA LEU A 192 -7.78 -14.05 -13.39
C LEU A 192 -8.23 -14.69 -12.07
N THR A 193 -9.04 -13.98 -11.27
CA THR A 193 -9.63 -14.56 -10.05
C THR A 193 -10.57 -15.72 -10.36
N ASN A 194 -11.39 -15.60 -11.42
CA ASN A 194 -12.29 -16.67 -11.87
C ASN A 194 -11.52 -17.89 -12.39
N ASP A 195 -10.33 -17.67 -12.94
CA ASP A 195 -9.42 -18.73 -13.38
C ASP A 195 -8.59 -19.35 -12.24
N GLY A 196 -8.87 -18.93 -10.99
CA GLY A 196 -8.30 -19.50 -9.78
C GLY A 196 -6.97 -18.89 -9.35
N ILE A 197 -6.56 -17.75 -9.94
CA ILE A 197 -5.34 -17.06 -9.52
C ILE A 197 -5.60 -16.29 -8.20
N THR A 198 -4.69 -16.49 -7.25
CA THR A 198 -4.69 -15.76 -5.97
C THR A 198 -3.63 -14.66 -6.02
N PHE A 199 -4.03 -13.43 -5.73
CA PHE A 199 -3.12 -12.29 -5.69
C PHE A 199 -2.61 -12.04 -4.27
N ALA A 200 -1.29 -11.86 -4.15
CA ALA A 200 -0.68 -11.33 -2.93
C ALA A 200 -1.03 -9.85 -2.73
N SER A 201 -1.13 -9.10 -3.85
CA SER A 201 -1.59 -7.72 -3.88
C SER A 201 -2.23 -7.42 -5.24
N ALA A 202 -3.31 -6.64 -5.25
CA ALA A 202 -3.95 -6.17 -6.47
C ALA A 202 -4.54 -4.77 -6.20
N GLU A 203 -3.95 -3.74 -6.82
CA GLU A 203 -4.37 -2.36 -6.62
C GLU A 203 -3.98 -1.46 -7.80
N VAL A 204 -4.68 -0.33 -7.92
CA VAL A 204 -4.29 0.73 -8.86
C VAL A 204 -3.34 1.67 -8.13
N THR A 205 -2.09 1.73 -8.59
CA THR A 205 -1.02 2.49 -7.93
C THR A 205 -0.18 3.30 -8.92
N MET A 206 0.71 4.14 -8.39
CA MET A 206 1.68 4.88 -9.18
C MET A 206 2.95 4.06 -9.36
N ILE A 207 3.21 3.60 -10.57
CA ILE A 207 4.41 2.81 -10.91
C ILE A 207 5.48 3.74 -11.48
N PRO A 208 6.71 3.70 -10.96
CA PRO A 208 7.80 4.51 -11.50
C PRO A 208 8.22 4.05 -12.90
N GLN A 209 8.43 4.99 -13.82
CA GLN A 209 8.92 4.70 -15.18
C GLN A 209 10.40 4.29 -15.20
N THR A 210 11.16 4.73 -14.21
CA THR A 210 12.59 4.40 -14.05
C THR A 210 12.92 4.30 -12.58
N TYR A 211 13.95 3.53 -12.25
CA TYR A 211 14.43 3.40 -10.87
C TYR A 211 15.79 4.07 -10.70
N VAL A 212 16.00 4.70 -9.55
CA VAL A 212 17.29 5.24 -9.12
C VAL A 212 17.89 4.28 -8.11
N GLU A 213 19.08 3.80 -8.35
CA GLU A 213 19.77 2.93 -7.41
C GLU A 213 20.40 3.74 -6.27
N LEU A 214 20.00 3.47 -5.04
CA LEU A 214 20.62 4.04 -3.84
C LEU A 214 21.73 3.10 -3.33
N THR A 215 22.97 3.45 -3.65
CA THR A 215 24.16 2.67 -3.26
C THR A 215 24.76 3.11 -1.93
N SER A 216 24.48 4.35 -1.48
CA SER A 216 25.01 4.91 -0.23
C SER A 216 24.23 4.41 0.98
N GLU A 217 24.91 3.77 1.95
CA GLU A 217 24.28 3.39 3.23
C GLU A 217 23.65 4.57 3.99
N ASP A 218 24.24 5.76 3.88
CA ASP A 218 23.72 6.95 4.56
C ASP A 218 22.41 7.41 3.94
N ASP A 219 22.31 7.36 2.60
CA ASP A 219 21.08 7.71 1.89
C ASP A 219 19.99 6.66 2.11
N LEU A 220 20.33 5.38 2.17
CA LEU A 220 19.40 4.32 2.56
C LEU A 220 18.87 4.49 3.99
N LYS A 221 19.73 4.86 4.96
CA LYS A 221 19.30 5.16 6.33
C LYS A 221 18.35 6.36 6.39
N LYS A 222 18.65 7.40 5.62
CA LYS A 222 17.79 8.60 5.53
C LYS A 222 16.45 8.25 4.89
N MET A 223 16.45 7.46 3.80
CA MET A 223 15.22 7.02 3.13
C MET A 223 14.36 6.18 4.07
N ARG A 224 14.92 5.17 4.73
CA ARG A 224 14.22 4.36 5.74
C ARG A 224 13.62 5.22 6.86
N ARG A 225 14.30 6.30 7.24
CA ARG A 225 13.78 7.24 8.24
C ARG A 225 12.56 8.00 7.73
N ILE A 226 12.57 8.44 6.46
CA ILE A 226 11.38 9.06 5.84
C ILE A 226 10.22 8.08 5.86
N LEU A 227 10.43 6.86 5.36
CA LEU A 227 9.41 5.83 5.28
C LEU A 227 8.83 5.47 6.65
N ALA A 228 9.68 5.29 7.66
CA ALA A 228 9.24 4.98 9.02
C ALA A 228 8.36 6.11 9.59
N LEU A 229 8.72 7.38 9.36
CA LEU A 229 7.94 8.52 9.82
C LEU A 229 6.63 8.68 9.06
N LEU A 230 6.61 8.39 7.74
CA LEU A 230 5.38 8.40 6.96
C LEU A 230 4.46 7.23 7.33
N ASP A 231 5.03 6.07 7.67
CA ASP A 231 4.23 4.93 8.14
C ASP A 231 3.60 5.17 9.52
N GLU A 232 4.20 6.00 10.36
CA GLU A 232 3.61 6.41 11.64
C GLU A 232 2.39 7.32 11.49
N GLU A 233 2.24 7.98 10.33
CA GLU A 233 1.13 8.90 10.06
C GLU A 233 -0.13 8.15 9.62
N ASP A 234 -1.20 8.28 10.40
CA ASP A 234 -2.49 7.63 10.13
C ASP A 234 -3.19 8.20 8.88
N ASP A 235 -2.80 9.38 8.42
CA ASP A 235 -3.38 10.02 7.24
C ASP A 235 -2.72 9.55 5.94
N VAL A 236 -1.52 8.96 5.99
CA VAL A 236 -0.83 8.41 4.82
C VAL A 236 -1.42 7.06 4.45
N GLN A 237 -1.87 6.93 3.21
CA GLN A 237 -2.44 5.70 2.66
C GLN A 237 -1.38 4.91 1.89
N ASN A 238 -0.69 5.59 0.98
CA ASN A 238 0.29 4.98 0.09
C ASN A 238 1.52 5.86 -0.09
N VAL A 239 2.68 5.24 -0.32
CA VAL A 239 3.94 5.93 -0.60
C VAL A 239 4.59 5.25 -1.80
N CYS A 240 4.66 5.96 -2.92
CA CYS A 240 5.30 5.50 -4.14
C CYS A 240 6.72 6.08 -4.24
N LEU A 241 7.68 5.24 -4.57
CA LEU A 241 9.11 5.52 -4.53
C LEU A 241 9.78 5.16 -5.84
N LEU A 242 10.73 5.99 -6.26
CA LEU A 242 11.52 5.80 -7.48
C LEU A 242 12.92 5.29 -7.13
N TYR A 243 13.05 4.28 -6.26
CA TYR A 243 14.36 3.73 -5.98
C TYR A 243 14.37 2.21 -5.88
N THR A 244 15.52 1.61 -6.23
CA THR A 244 15.84 0.23 -5.92
C THR A 244 16.98 0.18 -4.90
N SER A 245 16.90 -0.79 -4.01
CA SER A 245 17.97 -1.10 -3.06
C SER A 245 18.77 -2.29 -3.58
N PRO A 246 20.10 -2.31 -3.40
CA PRO A 246 20.93 -3.48 -3.78
C PRO A 246 20.67 -4.72 -2.91
N SER A 247 19.75 -4.65 -1.93
CA SER A 247 19.40 -5.79 -1.08
C SER A 247 18.00 -6.32 -1.40
N PRO A 248 17.84 -7.62 -1.72
CA PRO A 248 16.52 -8.22 -2.01
C PRO A 248 15.50 -8.11 -0.88
N ARG A 249 15.94 -7.77 0.34
CA ARG A 249 15.07 -7.62 1.52
C ARG A 249 14.39 -6.26 1.64
N ASP A 250 14.84 -5.27 0.91
CA ASP A 250 14.33 -3.89 1.01
C ASP A 250 13.18 -3.62 0.03
N GLY A 251 12.99 -4.46 -0.99
CA GLY A 251 11.87 -4.40 -1.95
C GLY A 251 10.50 -4.74 -1.34
N LEU A 252 10.47 -5.34 -0.13
CA LEU A 252 9.23 -5.66 0.60
C LEU A 252 8.69 -4.50 1.44
N LEU A 253 9.40 -3.36 1.51
CA LEU A 253 8.99 -2.17 2.28
C LEU A 253 8.29 -1.10 1.42
N SER A 254 8.12 -1.33 0.12
CA SER A 254 7.35 -0.47 -0.77
C SER A 254 5.89 -0.93 -0.91
N ARG A 255 5.30 -1.39 0.20
CA ARG A 255 3.89 -1.79 0.26
C ARG A 255 3.17 -1.04 1.35
#